data_2528fc53ef24c0ddc56f288368dac41d
#
_entry.id   2528fc53ef24c0ddc56f288368dac41d
#
_cell.length_a   1.000
_cell.length_b   1.000
_cell.length_c   1.000
_cell.angle_alpha   90.00
_cell.angle_beta   90.00
_cell.angle_gamma   90.00
#
_symmetry.space_group_name_H-M   'P 1'
#
loop_
_entity.id
_entity.type
_entity.pdbx_description
1 polymer ?
#
loop_
_entity_poly.entity_id
_entity_poly.type
_entity_poly.pdbx_seq_one_letter_code
_entity_poly.pdbx_strand_id
1 'polypeptide(L)'
;SRGLGDVYKRQRQGAVLGCVGEMRIFRLLAGCGLMTSRITGSVLKVPCINVDRVVRLEDWIDQPVASEELHPPRWSSGRVLVQRIISMGSVSMPSIVVSAVIIQDSDGRLLTVRKRGTEAFMLPGGKPEPGEDSRQAVVREVHEELGVALSSDDLRRVGVFTTRAANEAGHQVVATIFTHTPVAVSEPAAEIEQIRWLDWSVDALPDDLAPLLVEAVIPWLRRRIRSVAVFTGAKDGTDPHYRVEATALGRGLAHAGITLVYGGGKVGMMGAVADAALAAGGAVIGVMPQHLVDGEIAHPSLTHLEVVRTMHERKQRMSDLADAFVALPGGGGTLDELFEAWTWQQLGVHSKPVALYDSTFWAPLTALLNHMTIEGFIRPEDRASLVIADTIHQLMADLEGWTPPPPKWRS
;
A
#
# COMPACT_ATOMS: atom_id res chain seq x y z
N SER A 1 -14.81 30.46 -47.38
CA SER A 1 -14.65 29.02 -47.38
C SER A 1 -13.45 28.56 -48.19
N ARG A 2 -12.28 28.93 -47.79
CA ARG A 2 -10.99 28.32 -48.21
C ARG A 2 -10.02 28.66 -47.08
N GLY A 3 -9.61 27.71 -46.29
CA GLY A 3 -8.60 27.97 -45.23
C GLY A 3 -8.47 26.96 -44.10
N LEU A 4 -9.15 25.83 -44.13
CA LEU A 4 -9.03 24.83 -43.03
C LEU A 4 -8.46 23.46 -43.47
N GLY A 5 -8.09 23.34 -44.78
CA GLY A 5 -7.53 22.08 -45.32
C GLY A 5 -6.02 21.93 -45.23
N ASP A 6 -5.27 23.01 -45.11
CA ASP A 6 -3.81 22.98 -45.24
C ASP A 6 -3.04 22.86 -43.93
N VAL A 7 -3.68 23.07 -42.77
CA VAL A 7 -3.05 22.92 -41.47
C VAL A 7 -2.92 21.45 -41.08
N TYR A 8 -3.84 20.58 -41.53
CA TYR A 8 -3.79 19.15 -41.21
C TYR A 8 -2.83 18.31 -42.07
N LYS A 9 -2.40 18.84 -43.23
CA LYS A 9 -1.41 18.12 -44.07
C LYS A 9 0.03 18.37 -43.68
N ARG A 10 0.36 19.44 -42.95
CA ARG A 10 1.74 19.71 -42.49
C ARG A 10 2.11 19.01 -41.22
N GLN A 11 1.15 18.52 -40.41
CA GLN A 11 1.44 17.76 -39.19
C GLN A 11 1.72 16.27 -39.43
N ARG A 12 1.46 15.71 -40.62
CA ARG A 12 1.76 14.31 -40.92
C ARG A 12 3.13 14.07 -41.56
N GLN A 13 3.85 15.09 -41.98
CA GLN A 13 5.20 14.95 -42.56
C GLN A 13 6.33 15.29 -41.60
N GLY A 14 6.05 15.81 -40.40
CA GLY A 14 7.03 16.10 -39.37
C GLY A 14 7.26 15.01 -38.33
N ALA A 15 6.48 13.93 -38.39
CA ALA A 15 6.47 12.90 -37.35
C ALA A 15 7.25 11.63 -37.68
N VAL A 16 7.99 11.59 -38.79
CA VAL A 16 8.73 10.38 -39.24
C VAL A 16 10.25 10.50 -39.14
N LEU A 17 10.79 11.61 -38.66
CA LEU A 17 12.24 11.83 -38.55
C LEU A 17 12.72 12.21 -37.12
N GLY A 18 12.15 11.55 -36.09
CA GLY A 18 12.51 11.83 -34.70
C GLY A 18 12.71 10.61 -33.82
N CYS A 19 12.84 9.42 -34.38
CA CYS A 19 13.01 8.19 -33.57
C CYS A 19 14.25 7.39 -34.00
N VAL A 20 15.40 8.04 -34.11
CA VAL A 20 16.70 7.35 -34.15
C VAL A 20 17.63 8.10 -33.19
N GLY A 21 17.91 7.48 -32.03
CA GLY A 21 19.03 7.89 -31.21
C GLY A 21 18.62 8.57 -29.91
N GLU A 22 18.44 7.78 -28.87
CA GLU A 22 19.06 7.97 -27.57
C GLU A 22 18.73 6.76 -26.69
N MET A 23 19.65 5.81 -26.69
CA MET A 23 19.69 4.71 -25.74
C MET A 23 20.35 5.25 -24.48
N ARG A 24 19.55 5.70 -23.48
CA ARG A 24 20.08 6.05 -22.16
C ARG A 24 20.27 4.77 -21.34
N ILE A 25 21.52 4.41 -21.15
CA ILE A 25 21.92 3.36 -20.19
C ILE A 25 21.83 3.95 -18.79
N PHE A 26 20.86 3.47 -18.00
CA PHE A 26 20.83 3.76 -16.57
C PHE A 26 21.79 2.83 -15.83
N ARG A 27 22.75 3.42 -15.13
CA ARG A 27 23.68 2.73 -14.25
C ARG A 27 22.90 2.21 -13.04
N LEU A 28 22.84 0.89 -12.87
CA LEU A 28 22.28 0.27 -11.66
C LEU A 28 23.20 0.52 -10.47
N LEU A 29 22.66 1.12 -9.42
CA LEU A 29 23.20 1.03 -8.07
C LEU A 29 22.76 -0.33 -7.47
N ALA A 30 23.65 -0.99 -6.77
CA ALA A 30 23.44 -2.31 -6.20
C ALA A 30 22.26 -2.30 -5.21
N GLY A 31 21.29 -3.18 -5.47
CA GLY A 31 20.13 -3.41 -4.61
C GLY A 31 18.89 -3.70 -5.45
N CYS A 32 18.40 -4.93 -5.40
CA CYS A 32 17.24 -5.51 -6.08
C CYS A 32 16.33 -4.54 -6.84
N GLY A 33 16.48 -4.46 -8.15
CA GLY A 33 15.63 -3.69 -9.04
C GLY A 33 15.34 -4.44 -10.34
N LEU A 34 14.20 -4.16 -10.94
CA LEU A 34 13.82 -4.66 -12.25
C LEU A 34 14.51 -3.86 -13.35
N MET A 35 15.16 -4.55 -14.29
CA MET A 35 15.75 -3.92 -15.46
C MET A 35 14.68 -3.75 -16.56
N THR A 36 14.45 -2.54 -17.00
CA THR A 36 13.54 -2.27 -18.12
C THR A 36 14.34 -1.77 -19.32
N SER A 37 14.19 -2.40 -20.48
CA SER A 37 14.68 -1.86 -21.75
C SER A 37 13.52 -1.72 -22.75
N ARG A 38 13.54 -0.64 -23.52
CA ARG A 38 12.61 -0.44 -24.64
C ARG A 38 13.30 -0.79 -25.95
N ILE A 39 12.77 -1.77 -26.63
CA ILE A 39 13.12 -2.07 -28.01
C ILE A 39 11.83 -2.00 -28.83
N THR A 40 11.78 -1.10 -29.81
CA THR A 40 10.66 -0.98 -30.78
C THR A 40 9.26 -0.98 -30.15
N GLY A 41 9.00 -0.07 -29.22
CA GLY A 41 7.65 0.19 -28.72
C GLY A 41 7.11 -0.78 -27.64
N SER A 42 7.86 -1.83 -27.29
CA SER A 42 7.48 -2.79 -26.25
C SER A 42 8.38 -2.68 -25.03
N VAL A 43 7.82 -2.76 -23.84
CA VAL A 43 8.58 -2.77 -22.57
C VAL A 43 8.76 -4.19 -22.11
N LEU A 44 9.99 -4.68 -22.09
CA LEU A 44 10.34 -5.96 -21.51
C LEU A 44 10.84 -5.74 -20.08
N LYS A 45 10.16 -6.34 -19.10
CA LYS A 45 10.60 -6.36 -17.69
C LYS A 45 11.32 -7.68 -17.44
N VAL A 46 12.60 -7.62 -17.09
CA VAL A 46 13.41 -8.79 -16.77
C VAL A 46 13.83 -8.72 -15.31
N PRO A 47 13.59 -9.74 -14.49
CA PRO A 47 14.08 -9.76 -13.11
C PRO A 47 15.60 -9.88 -13.08
N CYS A 48 16.26 -9.12 -12.19
CA CYS A 48 17.71 -9.20 -11.98
C CYS A 48 18.10 -10.57 -11.41
N ILE A 49 18.89 -11.32 -12.18
CA ILE A 49 19.62 -12.49 -11.73
C ILE A 49 21.02 -12.03 -11.35
N ASN A 50 21.53 -12.52 -10.23
CA ASN A 50 22.87 -12.27 -9.73
C ASN A 50 23.90 -12.53 -10.84
N VAL A 51 24.61 -11.51 -11.30
CA VAL A 51 25.48 -11.59 -12.48
C VAL A 51 26.89 -11.23 -12.08
N ASP A 52 27.73 -12.22 -11.89
CA ASP A 52 29.19 -12.06 -11.82
C ASP A 52 29.84 -11.81 -13.23
N ARG A 53 29.02 -11.66 -14.27
CA ARG A 53 29.47 -11.30 -15.62
C ARG A 53 28.47 -10.34 -16.28
N VAL A 54 28.91 -9.13 -16.52
CA VAL A 54 28.22 -8.16 -17.39
C VAL A 54 28.58 -8.57 -18.84
N VAL A 55 27.65 -9.20 -19.57
CA VAL A 55 27.75 -9.36 -21.02
C VAL A 55 27.21 -8.08 -21.64
N ARG A 56 28.03 -7.35 -22.39
CA ARG A 56 27.59 -6.14 -23.11
C ARG A 56 26.73 -6.56 -24.30
N LEU A 57 25.61 -5.89 -24.45
CA LEU A 57 24.70 -6.07 -25.59
C LEU A 57 25.37 -5.73 -26.92
N GLU A 58 26.44 -4.92 -26.88
CA GLU A 58 27.27 -4.50 -28.01
C GLU A 58 28.00 -5.68 -28.69
N ASP A 59 28.33 -6.74 -27.94
CA ASP A 59 29.04 -7.93 -28.46
C ASP A 59 28.12 -8.83 -29.31
N TRP A 60 26.82 -8.46 -29.42
CA TRP A 60 25.81 -9.24 -30.16
C TRP A 60 25.37 -8.57 -31.47
N ILE A 61 25.68 -7.29 -31.68
CA ILE A 61 25.20 -6.49 -32.80
C ILE A 61 26.18 -6.51 -33.96
N ASP A 62 27.45 -6.83 -33.74
CA ASP A 62 28.52 -6.76 -34.75
C ASP A 62 28.86 -8.09 -35.44
N GLN A 63 27.98 -9.08 -35.45
CA GLN A 63 28.18 -10.27 -36.30
C GLN A 63 27.62 -9.99 -37.70
N PRO A 64 28.42 -10.12 -38.76
CA PRO A 64 27.98 -9.89 -40.14
C PRO A 64 26.96 -10.95 -40.55
N VAL A 65 25.76 -10.50 -40.89
CA VAL A 65 24.71 -11.33 -41.46
C VAL A 65 25.13 -11.63 -42.90
N ALA A 66 25.55 -12.85 -43.16
CA ALA A 66 25.77 -13.33 -44.51
C ALA A 66 24.43 -13.33 -45.26
N SER A 67 24.40 -12.66 -46.41
CA SER A 67 23.28 -12.59 -47.34
C SER A 67 23.06 -13.95 -48.00
N GLU A 68 22.11 -14.75 -47.50
CA GLU A 68 21.51 -15.84 -48.25
C GLU A 68 19.98 -15.86 -48.00
N GLU A 69 19.28 -16.15 -49.07
CA GLU A 69 17.87 -16.06 -49.37
C GLU A 69 16.85 -16.29 -48.24
N LEU A 70 15.90 -15.35 -48.14
CA LEU A 70 14.78 -15.30 -47.22
C LEU A 70 13.78 -16.46 -47.44
N HIS A 71 13.87 -17.49 -46.63
CA HIS A 71 12.69 -18.26 -46.21
C HIS A 71 12.33 -17.87 -44.78
N PRO A 72 11.01 -17.71 -44.44
CA PRO A 72 10.61 -17.28 -43.12
C PRO A 72 11.03 -18.33 -42.10
N PRO A 73 11.76 -17.96 -41.05
CA PRO A 73 12.15 -18.90 -40.01
C PRO A 73 10.97 -19.41 -39.22
N ARG A 74 10.85 -20.72 -39.06
CA ARG A 74 9.92 -21.37 -38.14
C ARG A 74 10.27 -20.97 -36.71
N TRP A 75 9.46 -20.16 -36.10
CA TRP A 75 9.57 -19.66 -34.72
C TRP A 75 9.27 -20.75 -33.67
N SER A 76 9.86 -21.91 -33.73
CA SER A 76 9.68 -22.96 -32.70
C SER A 76 10.70 -22.90 -31.56
N SER A 77 11.89 -22.34 -31.80
CA SER A 77 12.98 -22.34 -30.81
C SER A 77 12.92 -21.16 -29.82
N GLY A 78 12.38 -20.00 -30.22
CA GLY A 78 12.27 -18.85 -29.33
C GLY A 78 11.21 -19.05 -28.22
N ARG A 79 10.11 -19.74 -28.51
CA ARG A 79 9.10 -20.05 -27.48
C ARG A 79 9.61 -21.01 -26.42
N VAL A 80 10.45 -21.97 -26.78
CA VAL A 80 11.01 -22.93 -25.83
C VAL A 80 12.03 -22.27 -24.91
N LEU A 81 12.81 -21.30 -25.43
CA LEU A 81 13.79 -20.58 -24.60
C LEU A 81 13.11 -19.64 -23.60
N VAL A 82 12.10 -18.87 -24.05
CA VAL A 82 11.30 -18.00 -23.17
C VAL A 82 10.51 -18.81 -22.14
N GLN A 83 9.97 -19.97 -22.55
CA GLN A 83 9.25 -20.86 -21.62
C GLN A 83 10.20 -21.54 -20.62
N ARG A 84 11.45 -21.83 -21.01
CA ARG A 84 12.47 -22.33 -20.08
C ARG A 84 13.02 -21.25 -19.13
N ILE A 85 13.12 -20.00 -19.57
CA ILE A 85 13.51 -18.88 -18.70
C ILE A 85 12.38 -18.55 -17.71
N ILE A 86 11.12 -18.67 -18.12
CA ILE A 86 9.94 -18.52 -17.20
C ILE A 86 9.80 -19.72 -16.27
N SER A 87 10.25 -20.93 -16.70
CA SER A 87 10.29 -22.14 -15.86
C SER A 87 11.51 -22.23 -14.94
N MET A 88 12.54 -21.41 -15.12
CA MET A 88 13.61 -21.25 -14.12
C MET A 88 13.07 -20.33 -13.02
N GLY A 89 12.25 -20.94 -12.16
CA GLY A 89 11.43 -20.36 -11.15
C GLY A 89 12.09 -19.23 -10.37
N SER A 90 11.28 -18.27 -9.99
CA SER A 90 11.54 -17.50 -8.79
C SER A 90 11.94 -18.50 -7.69
N VAL A 91 13.18 -18.46 -7.28
CA VAL A 91 13.60 -19.16 -6.05
C VAL A 91 12.90 -18.42 -4.95
N SER A 92 11.69 -18.87 -4.58
CA SER A 92 11.00 -18.34 -3.41
C SER A 92 11.87 -18.74 -2.22
N MET A 93 12.38 -17.74 -1.50
CA MET A 93 13.06 -18.01 -0.25
C MET A 93 12.10 -18.76 0.68
N PRO A 94 12.58 -19.80 1.38
CA PRO A 94 11.76 -20.48 2.38
C PRO A 94 11.16 -19.47 3.35
N SER A 95 9.86 -19.59 3.63
CA SER A 95 9.13 -18.65 4.46
C SER A 95 8.86 -19.23 5.84
N ILE A 96 9.14 -18.45 6.86
CA ILE A 96 8.80 -18.73 8.26
C ILE A 96 7.58 -17.89 8.59
N VAL A 97 6.46 -18.54 8.85
CA VAL A 97 5.22 -17.86 9.23
C VAL A 97 5.21 -17.67 10.74
N VAL A 98 4.95 -16.44 11.18
CA VAL A 98 4.88 -16.07 12.60
C VAL A 98 3.70 -15.14 12.87
N SER A 99 3.30 -15.08 14.11
CA SER A 99 2.34 -14.11 14.64
C SER A 99 2.98 -13.37 15.80
N ALA A 100 2.89 -12.04 15.80
CA ALA A 100 3.53 -11.22 16.83
C ALA A 100 2.68 -10.00 17.20
N VAL A 101 2.97 -9.40 18.36
CA VAL A 101 2.18 -8.31 18.91
C VAL A 101 3.03 -7.10 19.28
N ILE A 102 2.54 -5.93 18.92
CA ILE A 102 3.01 -4.62 19.38
C ILE A 102 2.32 -4.31 20.69
N ILE A 103 3.09 -4.23 21.77
CA ILE A 103 2.66 -3.77 23.10
C ILE A 103 3.48 -2.55 23.44
N GLN A 104 2.84 -1.45 23.80
CA GLN A 104 3.50 -0.23 24.23
C GLN A 104 3.19 0.03 25.72
N ASP A 105 4.16 0.58 26.45
CA ASP A 105 3.92 1.05 27.81
C ASP A 105 3.27 2.44 27.84
N SER A 106 3.11 3.02 29.05
CA SER A 106 2.53 4.36 29.23
C SER A 106 3.37 5.49 28.60
N ASP A 107 4.67 5.26 28.41
CA ASP A 107 5.59 6.21 27.77
C ASP A 107 5.68 6.00 26.25
N GLY A 108 4.93 5.03 25.69
CA GLY A 108 4.92 4.68 24.28
C GLY A 108 6.09 3.83 23.83
N ARG A 109 6.94 3.32 24.76
CA ARG A 109 8.05 2.43 24.43
C ARG A 109 7.53 1.05 24.05
N LEU A 110 8.20 0.43 23.09
CA LEU A 110 7.82 -0.85 22.50
C LEU A 110 8.39 -2.02 23.31
N LEU A 111 7.55 -2.96 23.70
CA LEU A 111 7.98 -4.22 24.28
C LEU A 111 8.74 -5.06 23.26
N THR A 112 9.97 -5.43 23.60
CA THR A 112 10.80 -6.33 22.80
C THR A 112 11.39 -7.41 23.67
N VAL A 113 11.59 -8.60 23.09
CA VAL A 113 12.14 -9.78 23.78
C VAL A 113 13.34 -10.32 23.03
N ARG A 114 14.28 -10.93 23.75
CA ARG A 114 15.39 -11.68 23.16
C ARG A 114 15.34 -13.11 23.69
N LYS A 115 15.29 -14.07 22.75
CA LYS A 115 15.29 -15.50 23.06
C LYS A 115 16.70 -15.98 23.41
N ARG A 116 16.80 -16.96 24.27
CA ARG A 116 18.11 -17.58 24.65
C ARG A 116 18.84 -18.09 23.42
N GLY A 117 20.11 -17.75 23.32
CA GLY A 117 20.96 -18.15 22.20
C GLY A 117 20.74 -17.37 20.92
N THR A 118 19.98 -16.26 20.95
CA THR A 118 19.85 -15.33 19.84
C THR A 118 20.44 -13.95 20.20
N GLU A 119 20.85 -13.19 19.19
CA GLU A 119 21.45 -11.87 19.38
C GLU A 119 20.41 -10.74 19.24
N ALA A 120 19.34 -10.97 18.47
CA ALA A 120 18.41 -9.92 18.11
C ALA A 120 17.20 -9.85 19.04
N PHE A 121 16.82 -8.61 19.40
CA PHE A 121 15.53 -8.31 20.01
C PHE A 121 14.42 -8.30 18.94
N MET A 122 13.28 -8.88 19.27
CA MET A 122 12.12 -9.04 18.39
C MET A 122 10.81 -8.72 19.14
N LEU A 123 9.69 -8.68 18.43
CA LEU A 123 8.38 -8.62 19.08
C LEU A 123 8.08 -9.93 19.80
N PRO A 124 7.32 -9.89 20.91
CA PRO A 124 6.74 -11.10 21.50
C PRO A 124 5.86 -11.83 20.49
N GLY A 125 5.99 -13.16 20.44
CA GLY A 125 5.24 -14.02 19.53
C GLY A 125 6.06 -15.16 18.94
N GLY A 126 5.39 -15.97 18.09
CA GLY A 126 6.01 -17.16 17.52
C GLY A 126 5.25 -17.78 16.37
N LYS A 127 5.50 -19.06 16.11
CA LYS A 127 4.91 -19.81 15.00
C LYS A 127 3.54 -20.35 15.41
N PRO A 128 2.49 -20.19 14.56
CA PRO A 128 1.22 -20.86 14.80
C PRO A 128 1.40 -22.39 14.82
N GLU A 129 0.73 -23.05 15.74
CA GLU A 129 0.65 -24.50 15.80
C GLU A 129 -0.37 -25.06 14.77
N PRO A 130 -0.33 -26.36 14.42
CA PRO A 130 -1.31 -26.96 13.52
C PRO A 130 -2.74 -26.76 14.00
N GLY A 131 -3.56 -26.08 13.21
CA GLY A 131 -4.96 -25.78 13.52
C GLY A 131 -5.18 -24.47 14.29
N GLU A 132 -4.12 -23.75 14.61
CA GLU A 132 -4.14 -22.47 15.32
C GLU A 132 -4.19 -21.30 14.32
N ASP A 133 -5.05 -20.34 14.57
CA ASP A 133 -5.02 -19.08 13.82
C ASP A 133 -3.97 -18.10 14.39
N SER A 134 -3.69 -17.03 13.62
CA SER A 134 -2.67 -16.05 14.01
C SER A 134 -2.96 -15.34 15.34
N ARG A 135 -4.22 -15.17 15.70
CA ARG A 135 -4.63 -14.52 16.95
C ARG A 135 -4.44 -15.44 18.14
N GLN A 136 -4.82 -16.71 17.99
CA GLN A 136 -4.62 -17.74 19.00
C GLN A 136 -3.12 -17.93 19.28
N ALA A 137 -2.31 -18.00 18.22
CA ALA A 137 -0.85 -18.11 18.32
C ALA A 137 -0.24 -16.98 19.15
N VAL A 138 -0.63 -15.72 18.91
CA VAL A 138 -0.13 -14.58 19.68
C VAL A 138 -0.50 -14.70 21.15
N VAL A 139 -1.75 -15.06 21.47
CA VAL A 139 -2.19 -15.19 22.88
C VAL A 139 -1.41 -16.29 23.60
N ARG A 140 -1.23 -17.45 22.97
CA ARG A 140 -0.46 -18.58 23.53
C ARG A 140 1.01 -18.19 23.72
N GLU A 141 1.67 -17.71 22.67
CA GLU A 141 3.11 -17.37 22.69
C GLU A 141 3.43 -16.31 23.72
N VAL A 142 2.63 -15.23 23.81
CA VAL A 142 2.86 -14.18 24.82
C VAL A 142 2.65 -14.72 26.24
N HIS A 143 1.70 -15.64 26.43
CA HIS A 143 1.55 -16.31 27.72
C HIS A 143 2.74 -17.17 28.07
N GLU A 144 3.28 -17.94 27.12
CA GLU A 144 4.45 -18.80 27.32
C GLU A 144 5.72 -17.97 27.55
N GLU A 145 5.94 -16.93 26.76
CA GLU A 145 7.17 -16.11 26.80
C GLU A 145 7.22 -15.14 27.99
N LEU A 146 6.08 -14.58 28.39
CA LEU A 146 6.02 -13.47 29.34
C LEU A 146 5.11 -13.73 30.55
N GLY A 147 4.40 -14.86 30.58
CA GLY A 147 3.42 -15.15 31.63
C GLY A 147 2.19 -14.24 31.61
N VAL A 148 1.98 -13.49 30.54
CA VAL A 148 0.91 -12.50 30.41
C VAL A 148 -0.28 -13.09 29.64
N ALA A 149 -1.47 -13.01 30.21
CA ALA A 149 -2.71 -13.36 29.51
C ALA A 149 -3.22 -12.17 28.70
N LEU A 150 -3.13 -12.24 27.37
CA LEU A 150 -3.72 -11.25 26.49
C LEU A 150 -5.22 -11.52 26.27
N SER A 151 -6.00 -10.44 26.26
CA SER A 151 -7.41 -10.51 25.82
C SER A 151 -7.47 -10.61 24.31
N SER A 152 -8.06 -11.66 23.78
CA SER A 152 -8.29 -11.82 22.34
C SER A 152 -9.09 -10.67 21.73
N ASP A 153 -10.01 -10.07 22.51
CA ASP A 153 -10.88 -8.97 22.06
C ASP A 153 -10.13 -7.63 21.95
N ASP A 154 -9.01 -7.48 22.66
CA ASP A 154 -8.16 -6.28 22.60
C ASP A 154 -7.09 -6.35 21.51
N LEU A 155 -6.91 -7.51 20.88
CA LEU A 155 -6.02 -7.64 19.74
C LEU A 155 -6.62 -6.97 18.50
N ARG A 156 -5.88 -6.00 17.94
CA ARG A 156 -6.22 -5.34 16.68
C ARG A 156 -5.17 -5.70 15.64
N ARG A 157 -5.62 -6.30 14.52
CA ARG A 157 -4.72 -6.66 13.43
C ARG A 157 -4.17 -5.42 12.74
N VAL A 158 -2.85 -5.35 12.58
CA VAL A 158 -2.14 -4.32 11.82
C VAL A 158 -2.03 -4.72 10.36
N GLY A 159 -1.52 -5.94 10.09
CA GLY A 159 -1.32 -6.43 8.73
C GLY A 159 -0.40 -7.65 8.70
N VAL A 160 0.02 -8.02 7.47
CA VAL A 160 1.03 -9.06 7.25
C VAL A 160 2.25 -8.40 6.61
N PHE A 161 3.41 -8.63 7.20
CA PHE A 161 4.69 -8.07 6.76
C PHE A 161 5.65 -9.19 6.38
N THR A 162 6.44 -8.96 5.35
CA THR A 162 7.49 -9.90 4.92
C THR A 162 8.84 -9.22 5.01
N THR A 163 9.77 -9.82 5.78
CA THR A 163 11.14 -9.33 5.95
C THR A 163 12.13 -10.48 5.93
N ARG A 164 13.43 -10.18 5.98
CA ARG A 164 14.46 -11.21 6.15
C ARG A 164 14.34 -11.83 7.55
N ALA A 165 14.63 -13.12 7.67
CA ALA A 165 14.73 -13.76 8.97
C ALA A 165 15.98 -13.27 9.74
N ALA A 166 15.86 -13.07 11.05
CA ALA A 166 16.97 -12.64 11.91
C ALA A 166 18.00 -13.75 12.13
N ASN A 167 17.52 -14.97 12.37
CA ASN A 167 18.36 -16.09 12.84
C ASN A 167 18.56 -17.17 11.77
N GLU A 168 17.79 -17.18 10.66
CA GLU A 168 17.86 -18.18 9.61
C GLU A 168 18.28 -17.54 8.28
N ALA A 169 19.58 -17.63 7.96
CA ALA A 169 20.13 -17.11 6.71
C ALA A 169 19.41 -17.71 5.48
N GLY A 170 19.04 -16.86 4.53
CA GLY A 170 18.33 -17.28 3.31
C GLY A 170 16.85 -17.56 3.47
N HIS A 171 16.25 -17.29 4.64
CA HIS A 171 14.82 -17.36 4.90
C HIS A 171 14.20 -15.97 4.98
N GLN A 172 12.90 -15.91 4.69
CA GLN A 172 12.06 -14.74 4.98
C GLN A 172 11.06 -15.05 6.09
N VAL A 173 10.74 -14.04 6.87
CA VAL A 173 9.65 -14.09 7.86
C VAL A 173 8.41 -13.47 7.24
N VAL A 174 7.29 -14.16 7.30
CA VAL A 174 5.95 -13.66 7.00
C VAL A 174 5.21 -13.52 8.32
N ALA A 175 5.11 -12.29 8.83
CA ALA A 175 4.59 -11.99 10.16
C ALA A 175 3.20 -11.38 10.10
N THR A 176 2.22 -12.01 10.74
CA THR A 176 0.94 -11.35 11.06
C THR A 176 1.12 -10.57 12.34
N ILE A 177 0.97 -9.24 12.24
CA ILE A 177 1.20 -8.32 13.36
C ILE A 177 -0.13 -7.83 13.93
N PHE A 178 -0.20 -7.80 15.27
CA PHE A 178 -1.30 -7.22 16.03
C PHE A 178 -0.80 -6.09 16.92
N THR A 179 -1.70 -5.22 17.37
CA THR A 179 -1.50 -4.35 18.53
C THR A 179 -2.37 -4.85 19.68
N HIS A 180 -1.97 -4.56 20.91
CA HIS A 180 -2.75 -4.81 22.12
C HIS A 180 -2.64 -3.60 23.05
N THR A 181 -3.62 -3.41 23.91
CA THR A 181 -3.56 -2.42 25.00
C THR A 181 -2.37 -2.68 25.93
N PRO A 182 -1.88 -1.68 26.68
CA PRO A 182 -0.78 -1.87 27.62
C PRO A 182 -1.08 -3.00 28.61
N VAL A 183 -0.07 -3.83 28.86
CA VAL A 183 -0.11 -4.91 29.86
C VAL A 183 1.10 -4.82 30.77
N ALA A 184 0.94 -5.22 32.02
CA ALA A 184 2.04 -5.30 32.95
C ALA A 184 2.89 -6.53 32.64
N VAL A 185 4.17 -6.32 32.37
CA VAL A 185 5.16 -7.38 32.13
C VAL A 185 6.26 -7.22 33.18
N SER A 186 6.50 -8.23 33.98
CA SER A 186 7.45 -8.16 35.09
C SER A 186 8.77 -8.88 34.82
N GLU A 187 8.71 -10.15 34.44
CA GLU A 187 9.91 -10.99 34.29
C GLU A 187 9.79 -11.86 33.02
N PRO A 188 10.93 -12.17 32.38
CA PRO A 188 10.95 -13.11 31.27
C PRO A 188 10.63 -14.52 31.73
N ALA A 189 9.88 -15.27 30.94
CA ALA A 189 9.52 -16.66 31.17
C ALA A 189 10.06 -17.55 30.05
N ALA A 190 10.01 -18.88 30.27
CA ALA A 190 10.36 -19.90 29.29
C ALA A 190 11.70 -19.66 28.56
N GLU A 191 11.64 -19.45 27.26
CA GLU A 191 12.82 -19.31 26.39
C GLU A 191 13.35 -17.86 26.30
N ILE A 192 12.70 -16.90 26.93
CA ILE A 192 13.14 -15.51 26.91
C ILE A 192 14.30 -15.29 27.85
N GLU A 193 15.39 -14.73 27.34
CA GLU A 193 16.56 -14.34 28.11
C GLU A 193 16.44 -12.93 28.68
N GLN A 194 15.88 -12.01 27.89
CA GLN A 194 15.80 -10.59 28.21
C GLN A 194 14.56 -9.92 27.65
N ILE A 195 14.01 -9.00 28.43
CA ILE A 195 12.95 -8.07 28.04
C ILE A 195 13.56 -6.67 27.94
N ARG A 196 13.17 -5.90 26.93
CA ARG A 196 13.56 -4.50 26.76
C ARG A 196 12.35 -3.67 26.34
N TRP A 197 12.12 -2.56 27.02
CA TRP A 197 11.25 -1.49 26.57
C TRP A 197 12.05 -0.55 25.67
N LEU A 198 11.86 -0.67 24.36
CA LEU A 198 12.58 0.06 23.33
C LEU A 198 11.96 1.44 23.08
N ASP A 199 12.75 2.50 23.25
CA ASP A 199 12.38 3.81 22.69
C ASP A 199 12.67 3.79 21.18
N TRP A 200 11.60 3.67 20.40
CA TRP A 200 11.66 3.63 18.93
C TRP A 200 11.58 5.01 18.28
N SER A 201 11.33 6.08 19.06
CA SER A 201 11.22 7.47 18.58
C SER A 201 12.56 8.10 18.25
N VAL A 202 13.66 7.57 18.79
CA VAL A 202 15.03 8.06 18.60
C VAL A 202 15.52 7.80 17.16
N ASP A 203 16.40 8.69 16.65
CA ASP A 203 16.96 8.57 15.30
C ASP A 203 17.89 7.36 15.17
N ALA A 204 18.74 7.13 16.17
CA ALA A 204 19.68 6.02 16.20
C ALA A 204 19.11 4.84 16.99
N LEU A 205 18.64 3.83 16.29
CA LEU A 205 18.16 2.58 16.88
C LEU A 205 19.33 1.68 17.23
N PRO A 206 19.17 0.81 18.25
CA PRO A 206 20.17 -0.24 18.54
C PRO A 206 20.38 -1.19 17.36
N ASP A 207 21.61 -1.65 17.18
CA ASP A 207 21.98 -2.55 16.07
C ASP A 207 21.49 -4.00 16.28
N ASP A 208 21.06 -4.34 17.50
CA ASP A 208 20.61 -5.67 17.91
C ASP A 208 19.09 -5.87 17.75
N LEU A 209 18.47 -5.22 16.81
CA LEU A 209 17.04 -5.37 16.49
C LEU A 209 16.83 -6.32 15.30
N ALA A 210 15.83 -7.18 15.42
CA ALA A 210 15.42 -8.06 14.32
C ALA A 210 14.93 -7.24 13.08
N PRO A 211 15.17 -7.73 11.85
CA PRO A 211 14.75 -7.04 10.63
C PRO A 211 13.26 -6.65 10.63
N LEU A 212 12.37 -7.48 11.17
CA LEU A 212 10.95 -7.17 11.28
C LEU A 212 10.68 -5.87 12.06
N LEU A 213 11.44 -5.60 13.13
CA LEU A 213 11.33 -4.33 13.86
C LEU A 213 11.79 -3.15 13.01
N VAL A 214 12.97 -3.25 12.43
CA VAL A 214 13.64 -2.13 11.74
C VAL A 214 12.99 -1.83 10.38
N GLU A 215 12.65 -2.88 9.61
CA GLU A 215 12.18 -2.76 8.23
C GLU A 215 10.66 -2.56 8.12
N ALA A 216 9.88 -2.98 9.15
CA ALA A 216 8.41 -2.96 9.09
C ALA A 216 7.75 -2.24 10.29
N VAL A 217 8.00 -2.71 11.52
CA VAL A 217 7.22 -2.27 12.70
C VAL A 217 7.53 -0.84 13.09
N ILE A 218 8.81 -0.47 13.22
CA ILE A 218 9.20 0.88 13.61
C ILE A 218 8.83 1.92 12.52
N PRO A 219 9.08 1.66 11.22
CA PRO A 219 8.53 2.52 10.16
C PRO A 219 7.01 2.69 10.23
N TRP A 220 6.26 1.62 10.51
CA TRP A 220 4.82 1.70 10.70
C TRP A 220 4.44 2.54 11.94
N LEU A 221 5.13 2.37 13.07
CA LEU A 221 4.90 3.18 14.29
C LEU A 221 5.20 4.66 14.07
N ARG A 222 6.18 5.00 13.23
CA ARG A 222 6.57 6.36 12.89
C ARG A 222 5.63 7.03 11.88
N ARG A 223 4.79 6.27 11.19
CA ARG A 223 3.85 6.83 10.22
C ARG A 223 2.80 7.70 10.91
N ARG A 224 2.50 8.82 10.26
CA ARG A 224 1.37 9.66 10.63
C ARG A 224 0.05 9.08 10.12
N ILE A 225 0.09 8.35 9.00
CA ILE A 225 -1.06 7.74 8.34
C ILE A 225 -1.06 6.24 8.60
N ARG A 226 -1.97 5.78 9.45
CA ARG A 226 -2.17 4.35 9.79
C ARG A 226 -3.53 3.82 9.34
N SER A 227 -4.42 4.72 9.00
CA SER A 227 -5.77 4.41 8.54
C SER A 227 -6.21 5.40 7.48
N VAL A 228 -6.92 4.91 6.46
CA VAL A 228 -7.42 5.72 5.35
C VAL A 228 -8.90 5.43 5.14
N ALA A 229 -9.73 6.47 5.18
CA ALA A 229 -11.11 6.38 4.75
C ALA A 229 -11.19 6.48 3.22
N VAL A 230 -11.73 5.46 2.57
CA VAL A 230 -11.89 5.41 1.12
C VAL A 230 -13.36 5.64 0.75
N PHE A 231 -13.60 6.71 0.01
CA PHE A 231 -14.89 7.03 -0.59
C PHE A 231 -14.91 6.54 -2.03
N THR A 232 -15.91 5.79 -2.43
CA THR A 232 -16.00 5.21 -3.78
C THR A 232 -17.41 4.80 -4.16
N GLY A 233 -17.61 4.49 -5.46
CA GLY A 233 -18.91 4.12 -6.00
C GLY A 233 -19.39 2.73 -5.56
N ALA A 234 -20.72 2.59 -5.42
CA ALA A 234 -21.38 1.29 -5.27
C ALA A 234 -21.51 0.53 -6.62
N LYS A 235 -21.02 1.11 -7.72
CA LYS A 235 -20.98 0.51 -9.06
C LYS A 235 -19.53 0.50 -9.55
N ASP A 236 -19.22 -0.41 -10.49
CA ASP A 236 -17.86 -0.52 -11.05
C ASP A 236 -17.52 0.57 -12.08
N GLY A 237 -18.52 1.36 -12.53
CA GLY A 237 -18.35 2.24 -13.68
C GLY A 237 -18.46 1.48 -15.00
N THR A 238 -18.16 2.16 -16.11
CA THR A 238 -18.22 1.57 -17.46
C THR A 238 -16.86 1.06 -17.94
N ASP A 239 -15.76 1.63 -17.40
CA ASP A 239 -14.39 1.22 -17.70
C ASP A 239 -13.89 0.23 -16.65
N PRO A 240 -13.45 -0.98 -17.04
CA PRO A 240 -12.85 -1.95 -16.13
C PRO A 240 -11.63 -1.43 -15.36
N HIS A 241 -10.98 -0.39 -15.88
CA HIS A 241 -9.83 0.28 -15.24
C HIS A 241 -10.16 0.69 -13.80
N TYR A 242 -11.33 1.25 -13.54
CA TYR A 242 -11.70 1.71 -12.20
C TYR A 242 -11.66 0.60 -11.15
N ARG A 243 -12.14 -0.59 -11.51
CA ARG A 243 -12.09 -1.75 -10.62
C ARG A 243 -10.67 -2.25 -10.39
N VAL A 244 -9.81 -2.17 -11.42
CA VAL A 244 -8.37 -2.50 -11.31
C VAL A 244 -7.69 -1.56 -10.32
N GLU A 245 -7.95 -0.25 -10.42
CA GLU A 245 -7.37 0.76 -9.53
C GLU A 245 -7.88 0.62 -8.09
N ALA A 246 -9.16 0.34 -7.88
CA ALA A 246 -9.68 0.05 -6.55
C ALA A 246 -9.02 -1.18 -5.91
N THR A 247 -8.83 -2.24 -6.71
CA THR A 247 -8.11 -3.45 -6.28
C THR A 247 -6.64 -3.16 -5.96
N ALA A 248 -5.97 -2.35 -6.78
CA ALA A 248 -4.58 -1.96 -6.57
C ALA A 248 -4.42 -1.13 -5.30
N LEU A 249 -5.32 -0.16 -5.07
CA LEU A 249 -5.34 0.66 -3.86
C LEU A 249 -5.55 -0.21 -2.61
N GLY A 250 -6.57 -1.08 -2.60
CA GLY A 250 -6.85 -1.94 -1.44
C GLY A 250 -5.68 -2.85 -1.08
N ARG A 251 -5.08 -3.49 -2.08
CA ARG A 251 -3.86 -4.31 -1.90
C ARG A 251 -2.69 -3.47 -1.40
N GLY A 252 -2.48 -2.29 -1.96
CA GLY A 252 -1.39 -1.41 -1.60
C GLY A 252 -1.48 -0.90 -0.17
N LEU A 253 -2.68 -0.50 0.30
CA LEU A 253 -2.93 -0.13 1.68
C LEU A 253 -2.61 -1.29 2.64
N ALA A 254 -3.08 -2.51 2.31
CA ALA A 254 -2.80 -3.69 3.11
C ALA A 254 -1.29 -3.99 3.23
N HIS A 255 -0.56 -3.97 2.11
CA HIS A 255 0.91 -4.18 2.12
C HIS A 255 1.65 -3.08 2.88
N ALA A 256 1.09 -1.88 2.92
CA ALA A 256 1.62 -0.79 3.74
C ALA A 256 1.25 -0.92 5.23
N GLY A 257 0.44 -1.89 5.64
CA GLY A 257 -0.06 -2.02 7.01
C GLY A 257 -1.04 -0.92 7.40
N ILE A 258 -1.76 -0.35 6.41
CA ILE A 258 -2.73 0.72 6.61
C ILE A 258 -4.13 0.14 6.65
N THR A 259 -4.86 0.47 7.69
CA THR A 259 -6.24 0.06 7.85
C THR A 259 -7.13 0.79 6.84
N LEU A 260 -7.88 0.03 6.04
CA LEU A 260 -8.93 0.55 5.19
C LEU A 260 -10.18 0.81 6.02
N VAL A 261 -10.66 2.06 6.02
CA VAL A 261 -11.98 2.45 6.55
C VAL A 261 -12.89 2.79 5.38
N TYR A 262 -14.11 2.27 5.33
CA TYR A 262 -15.00 2.54 4.21
C TYR A 262 -16.47 2.32 4.56
N GLY A 263 -17.36 2.48 3.58
CA GLY A 263 -18.81 2.40 3.78
C GLY A 263 -19.40 1.04 4.09
N GLY A 264 -18.60 -0.04 4.15
CA GLY A 264 -19.04 -1.37 4.56
C GLY A 264 -19.74 -2.21 3.47
N GLY A 265 -19.95 -1.69 2.25
CA GLY A 265 -20.66 -2.37 1.19
C GLY A 265 -19.84 -3.46 0.47
N LYS A 266 -20.52 -4.51 -0.01
CA LYS A 266 -19.91 -5.65 -0.72
C LYS A 266 -19.93 -5.53 -2.25
N VAL A 267 -20.48 -4.45 -2.82
CA VAL A 267 -20.73 -4.33 -4.25
C VAL A 267 -19.91 -3.24 -4.91
N GLY A 268 -19.69 -3.37 -6.23
CA GLY A 268 -18.99 -2.39 -7.05
C GLY A 268 -17.57 -2.13 -6.57
N MET A 269 -17.13 -0.89 -6.74
CA MET A 269 -15.80 -0.42 -6.31
C MET A 269 -15.57 -0.61 -4.80
N MET A 270 -16.62 -0.48 -3.97
CA MET A 270 -16.55 -0.71 -2.53
C MET A 270 -16.14 -2.14 -2.21
N GLY A 271 -16.79 -3.14 -2.84
CA GLY A 271 -16.42 -4.54 -2.70
C GLY A 271 -14.99 -4.80 -3.19
N ALA A 272 -14.62 -4.24 -4.35
CA ALA A 272 -13.31 -4.48 -4.95
C ALA A 272 -12.15 -4.01 -4.06
N VAL A 273 -12.24 -2.81 -3.47
CA VAL A 273 -11.18 -2.29 -2.58
C VAL A 273 -11.08 -3.08 -1.28
N ALA A 274 -12.22 -3.48 -0.70
CA ALA A 274 -12.28 -4.24 0.55
C ALA A 274 -11.77 -5.68 0.35
N ASP A 275 -12.26 -6.39 -0.69
CA ASP A 275 -11.80 -7.74 -1.05
C ASP A 275 -10.30 -7.79 -1.26
N ALA A 276 -9.74 -6.81 -1.98
CA ALA A 276 -8.31 -6.75 -2.27
C ALA A 276 -7.47 -6.51 -1.00
N ALA A 277 -7.93 -5.62 -0.11
CA ALA A 277 -7.26 -5.37 1.16
C ALA A 277 -7.29 -6.61 2.07
N LEU A 278 -8.44 -7.29 2.19
CA LEU A 278 -8.59 -8.51 2.97
C LEU A 278 -7.75 -9.65 2.41
N ALA A 279 -7.77 -9.86 1.09
CA ALA A 279 -6.98 -10.89 0.41
C ALA A 279 -5.46 -10.70 0.60
N ALA A 280 -5.02 -9.45 0.71
CA ALA A 280 -3.62 -9.09 1.02
C ALA A 280 -3.29 -9.12 2.53
N GLY A 281 -4.23 -9.56 3.37
CA GLY A 281 -4.02 -9.67 4.81
C GLY A 281 -4.20 -8.37 5.61
N GLY A 282 -4.70 -7.30 4.98
CA GLY A 282 -4.94 -6.02 5.62
C GLY A 282 -6.15 -6.00 6.56
N ALA A 283 -6.21 -4.99 7.42
CA ALA A 283 -7.36 -4.71 8.25
C ALA A 283 -8.36 -3.83 7.50
N VAL A 284 -9.65 -4.19 7.56
CA VAL A 284 -10.75 -3.46 6.90
C VAL A 284 -11.88 -3.20 7.88
N ILE A 285 -12.21 -1.94 8.08
CA ILE A 285 -13.32 -1.47 8.93
C ILE A 285 -14.42 -0.92 8.04
N GLY A 286 -15.60 -1.53 8.09
CA GLY A 286 -16.81 -0.99 7.48
C GLY A 286 -17.60 -0.17 8.47
N VAL A 287 -18.17 0.97 8.04
CA VAL A 287 -19.10 1.77 8.85
C VAL A 287 -20.42 1.86 8.09
N MET A 288 -21.49 1.31 8.67
CA MET A 288 -22.77 1.18 7.98
C MET A 288 -23.97 1.48 8.88
N PRO A 289 -24.97 2.24 8.41
CA PRO A 289 -26.23 2.38 9.11
C PRO A 289 -27.01 1.07 9.20
N GLN A 290 -27.71 0.86 10.33
CA GLN A 290 -28.45 -0.37 10.60
C GLN A 290 -29.40 -0.77 9.45
N HIS A 291 -30.15 0.16 8.87
CA HIS A 291 -31.10 -0.12 7.79
C HIS A 291 -30.44 -0.67 6.51
N LEU A 292 -29.14 -0.37 6.26
CA LEU A 292 -28.39 -0.93 5.14
C LEU A 292 -27.83 -2.31 5.48
N VAL A 293 -27.51 -2.57 6.74
CA VAL A 293 -27.17 -3.90 7.23
C VAL A 293 -28.37 -4.85 7.09
N ASP A 294 -29.55 -4.39 7.50
CA ASP A 294 -30.80 -5.14 7.37
C ASP A 294 -31.15 -5.45 5.90
N GLY A 295 -30.71 -4.60 4.96
CA GLY A 295 -30.83 -4.82 3.53
C GLY A 295 -29.79 -5.78 2.94
N GLU A 296 -28.98 -6.47 3.76
CA GLU A 296 -27.92 -7.43 3.34
C GLU A 296 -26.87 -6.83 2.40
N ILE A 297 -26.61 -5.53 2.50
CA ILE A 297 -25.62 -4.83 1.67
C ILE A 297 -24.21 -4.93 2.25
N ALA A 298 -24.11 -5.23 3.56
CA ALA A 298 -22.84 -5.34 4.26
C ALA A 298 -21.93 -6.43 3.70
N HIS A 299 -20.64 -6.15 3.74
CA HIS A 299 -19.61 -7.12 3.34
C HIS A 299 -19.44 -8.20 4.43
N PRO A 300 -19.46 -9.50 4.10
CA PRO A 300 -19.53 -10.58 5.10
C PRO A 300 -18.22 -10.86 5.84
N SER A 301 -17.09 -10.44 5.30
CA SER A 301 -15.75 -10.88 5.76
C SER A 301 -14.89 -9.75 6.30
N LEU A 302 -15.48 -8.62 6.73
CA LEU A 302 -14.71 -7.49 7.27
C LEU A 302 -13.96 -7.87 8.55
N THR A 303 -12.83 -7.21 8.78
CA THR A 303 -12.13 -7.30 10.07
C THR A 303 -13.01 -6.78 11.19
N HIS A 304 -13.75 -5.69 10.91
CA HIS A 304 -14.72 -5.10 11.84
C HIS A 304 -15.83 -4.38 11.07
N LEU A 305 -17.06 -4.52 11.53
CA LEU A 305 -18.21 -3.74 11.04
C LEU A 305 -18.77 -2.90 12.18
N GLU A 306 -18.71 -1.58 12.04
CA GLU A 306 -19.36 -0.66 12.94
C GLU A 306 -20.75 -0.31 12.43
N VAL A 307 -21.76 -0.62 13.22
CA VAL A 307 -23.16 -0.30 12.91
C VAL A 307 -23.54 1.00 13.59
N VAL A 308 -24.03 1.94 12.79
CA VAL A 308 -24.45 3.27 13.26
C VAL A 308 -25.93 3.51 12.98
N ARG A 309 -26.52 4.58 13.53
CA ARG A 309 -27.96 4.84 13.39
C ARG A 309 -28.28 5.65 12.14
N THR A 310 -27.42 6.61 11.77
CA THR A 310 -27.70 7.59 10.72
C THR A 310 -26.54 7.71 9.73
N MET A 311 -26.80 8.29 8.55
CA MET A 311 -25.76 8.62 7.57
C MET A 311 -24.78 9.68 8.10
N HIS A 312 -25.21 10.61 8.95
CA HIS A 312 -24.32 11.58 9.58
C HIS A 312 -23.37 10.91 10.56
N GLU A 313 -23.87 10.02 11.43
CA GLU A 313 -23.02 9.23 12.31
C GLU A 313 -22.01 8.38 11.51
N ARG A 314 -22.41 7.81 10.37
CA ARG A 314 -21.52 7.06 9.51
C ARG A 314 -20.34 7.90 9.03
N LYS A 315 -20.60 9.09 8.46
CA LYS A 315 -19.55 9.96 7.94
C LYS A 315 -18.65 10.49 9.07
N GLN A 316 -19.23 10.88 10.20
CA GLN A 316 -18.47 11.28 11.38
C GLN A 316 -17.58 10.13 11.87
N ARG A 317 -18.12 8.90 11.97
CA ARG A 317 -17.37 7.76 12.47
C ARG A 317 -16.24 7.35 11.51
N MET A 318 -16.47 7.38 10.20
CA MET A 318 -15.41 7.18 9.20
C MET A 318 -14.30 8.22 9.36
N SER A 319 -14.68 9.48 9.61
CA SER A 319 -13.72 10.53 9.88
C SER A 319 -12.93 10.28 11.17
N ASP A 320 -13.55 9.86 12.26
CA ASP A 320 -12.86 9.60 13.53
C ASP A 320 -11.85 8.47 13.44
N LEU A 321 -12.17 7.45 12.65
CA LEU A 321 -11.35 6.25 12.46
C LEU A 321 -10.17 6.44 11.49
N ALA A 322 -10.17 7.48 10.66
CA ALA A 322 -9.19 7.65 9.60
C ALA A 322 -8.20 8.78 9.91
N ASP A 323 -6.95 8.60 9.47
CA ASP A 323 -5.91 9.62 9.49
C ASP A 323 -5.86 10.42 8.19
N ALA A 324 -6.44 9.88 7.10
CA ALA A 324 -6.54 10.52 5.79
C ALA A 324 -7.80 10.06 5.05
N PHE A 325 -8.17 10.81 4.01
CA PHE A 325 -9.31 10.50 3.16
C PHE A 325 -8.85 10.35 1.71
N VAL A 326 -9.39 9.36 1.00
CA VAL A 326 -9.10 9.10 -0.41
C VAL A 326 -10.41 8.88 -1.16
N ALA A 327 -10.65 9.66 -2.21
CA ALA A 327 -11.75 9.45 -3.12
C ALA A 327 -11.27 8.72 -4.38
N LEU A 328 -11.73 7.50 -4.57
CA LEU A 328 -11.71 6.77 -5.83
C LEU A 328 -12.84 7.26 -6.75
N PRO A 329 -12.81 6.90 -8.04
CA PRO A 329 -13.95 7.14 -8.95
C PRO A 329 -15.29 6.73 -8.34
N GLY A 330 -16.29 7.61 -8.47
CA GLY A 330 -17.60 7.38 -7.87
C GLY A 330 -18.65 8.40 -8.33
N GLY A 331 -19.83 8.29 -7.76
CA GLY A 331 -20.95 9.16 -8.06
C GLY A 331 -21.23 10.24 -7.01
N GLY A 332 -22.49 10.68 -6.94
CA GLY A 332 -22.91 11.76 -6.03
C GLY A 332 -22.63 11.47 -4.54
N GLY A 333 -22.75 10.21 -4.09
CA GLY A 333 -22.38 9.84 -2.72
C GLY A 333 -20.91 10.02 -2.41
N THR A 334 -20.03 9.64 -3.36
CA THR A 334 -18.58 9.84 -3.24
C THR A 334 -18.22 11.32 -3.19
N LEU A 335 -18.90 12.16 -4.01
CA LEU A 335 -18.73 13.62 -3.98
C LEU A 335 -19.22 14.22 -2.68
N ASP A 336 -20.34 13.76 -2.13
CA ASP A 336 -20.87 14.20 -0.84
C ASP A 336 -19.87 13.94 0.30
N GLU A 337 -19.32 12.73 0.38
CA GLU A 337 -18.31 12.36 1.37
C GLU A 337 -17.00 13.15 1.18
N LEU A 338 -16.54 13.30 -0.07
CA LEU A 338 -15.33 14.07 -0.42
C LEU A 338 -15.45 15.53 -0.02
N PHE A 339 -16.53 16.20 -0.43
CA PHE A 339 -16.72 17.62 -0.15
C PHE A 339 -16.97 17.90 1.34
N GLU A 340 -17.62 16.99 2.03
CA GLU A 340 -17.78 17.13 3.49
C GLU A 340 -16.43 17.04 4.19
N ALA A 341 -15.63 16.00 3.93
CA ALA A 341 -14.30 15.85 4.52
C ALA A 341 -13.39 17.06 4.18
N TRP A 342 -13.38 17.51 2.93
CA TRP A 342 -12.57 18.64 2.51
C TRP A 342 -13.06 19.97 3.11
N THR A 343 -14.37 20.17 3.24
CA THR A 343 -14.95 21.34 3.90
C THR A 343 -14.60 21.37 5.38
N TRP A 344 -14.68 20.24 6.07
CA TRP A 344 -14.29 20.14 7.48
C TRP A 344 -12.79 20.46 7.68
N GLN A 345 -11.92 20.06 6.74
CA GLN A 345 -10.51 20.45 6.75
C GLN A 345 -10.36 21.98 6.64
N GLN A 346 -11.06 22.63 5.68
CA GLN A 346 -10.99 24.08 5.48
C GLN A 346 -11.52 24.87 6.70
N LEU A 347 -12.51 24.32 7.40
CA LEU A 347 -13.08 24.89 8.61
C LEU A 347 -12.23 24.62 9.87
N GLY A 348 -11.19 23.78 9.76
CA GLY A 348 -10.35 23.41 10.90
C GLY A 348 -11.00 22.43 11.88
N VAL A 349 -12.07 21.73 11.46
CA VAL A 349 -12.68 20.64 12.24
C VAL A 349 -11.69 19.47 12.38
N HIS A 350 -10.90 19.24 11.36
CA HIS A 350 -9.76 18.31 11.40
C HIS A 350 -8.60 18.83 10.54
N SER A 351 -7.40 18.27 10.77
CA SER A 351 -6.18 18.56 10.00
C SER A 351 -5.65 17.31 9.32
N LYS A 352 -6.53 16.59 8.61
CA LYS A 352 -6.23 15.33 7.90
C LYS A 352 -6.21 15.59 6.41
N PRO A 353 -5.25 15.00 5.64
CA PRO A 353 -5.18 15.14 4.19
C PRO A 353 -6.40 14.50 3.49
N VAL A 354 -6.80 15.12 2.38
CA VAL A 354 -7.85 14.61 1.48
C VAL A 354 -7.25 14.44 0.10
N ALA A 355 -7.45 13.26 -0.50
CA ALA A 355 -6.85 12.90 -1.79
C ALA A 355 -7.90 12.46 -2.81
N LEU A 356 -7.62 12.77 -4.08
CA LEU A 356 -8.26 12.21 -5.26
C LEU A 356 -7.33 11.16 -5.87
N TYR A 357 -7.79 9.94 -6.04
CA TYR A 357 -7.04 8.86 -6.67
C TYR A 357 -7.61 8.57 -8.06
N ASP A 358 -6.76 8.49 -9.09
CA ASP A 358 -7.08 8.50 -10.53
C ASP A 358 -7.29 9.92 -11.06
N SER A 359 -6.18 10.60 -11.36
CA SER A 359 -6.17 11.99 -11.86
C SER A 359 -6.97 12.16 -13.14
N THR A 360 -7.05 11.12 -13.98
CA THR A 360 -7.78 11.13 -15.25
C THR A 360 -9.29 11.23 -15.03
N PHE A 361 -9.82 10.41 -14.11
CA PHE A 361 -11.24 10.48 -13.74
C PHE A 361 -11.59 11.83 -13.12
N TRP A 362 -10.73 12.34 -12.22
CA TRP A 362 -10.97 13.58 -11.50
C TRP A 362 -10.60 14.85 -12.25
N ALA A 363 -10.06 14.75 -13.49
CA ALA A 363 -9.69 15.93 -14.28
C ALA A 363 -10.83 16.97 -14.48
N PRO A 364 -12.10 16.60 -14.75
CA PRO A 364 -13.19 17.57 -14.84
C PRO A 364 -13.46 18.28 -13.51
N LEU A 365 -13.38 17.57 -12.37
CA LEU A 365 -13.57 18.17 -11.05
C LEU A 365 -12.42 19.13 -10.72
N THR A 366 -11.18 18.73 -10.96
CA THR A 366 -10.00 19.59 -10.75
C THR A 366 -10.06 20.86 -11.58
N ALA A 367 -10.53 20.77 -12.83
CA ALA A 367 -10.74 21.93 -13.70
C ALA A 367 -11.81 22.88 -13.12
N LEU A 368 -12.94 22.35 -12.62
CA LEU A 368 -13.98 23.12 -11.95
C LEU A 368 -13.45 23.82 -10.68
N LEU A 369 -12.71 23.10 -9.83
CA LEU A 369 -12.13 23.66 -8.62
C LEU A 369 -11.09 24.75 -8.92
N ASN A 370 -10.29 24.58 -9.97
CA ASN A 370 -9.36 25.60 -10.45
C ASN A 370 -10.10 26.87 -10.91
N HIS A 371 -11.21 26.70 -11.67
CA HIS A 371 -12.05 27.82 -12.07
C HIS A 371 -12.62 28.55 -10.86
N MET A 372 -13.18 27.83 -9.88
CA MET A 372 -13.70 28.43 -8.64
C MET A 372 -12.60 29.17 -7.84
N THR A 373 -11.35 28.71 -7.93
CA THR A 373 -10.21 29.41 -7.31
C THR A 373 -9.91 30.72 -8.04
N ILE A 374 -9.91 30.71 -9.39
CA ILE A 374 -9.72 31.92 -10.20
C ILE A 374 -10.82 32.95 -9.92
N GLU A 375 -12.06 32.51 -9.79
CA GLU A 375 -13.22 33.36 -9.48
C GLU A 375 -13.29 33.78 -8.00
N GLY A 376 -12.35 33.34 -7.15
CA GLY A 376 -12.24 33.74 -5.75
C GLY A 376 -13.16 33.02 -4.76
N PHE A 377 -13.87 31.98 -5.17
CA PHE A 377 -14.74 31.18 -4.28
C PHE A 377 -13.98 30.15 -3.44
N ILE A 378 -12.81 29.70 -3.91
CA ILE A 378 -11.92 28.79 -3.19
C ILE A 378 -10.58 29.49 -2.99
N ARG A 379 -10.01 29.42 -1.80
CA ARG A 379 -8.67 29.97 -1.53
C ARG A 379 -7.60 29.10 -2.24
N PRO A 380 -6.55 29.70 -2.81
CA PRO A 380 -5.47 28.93 -3.45
C PRO A 380 -4.86 27.85 -2.55
N GLU A 381 -4.67 28.16 -1.27
CA GLU A 381 -4.13 27.21 -0.28
C GLU A 381 -5.09 26.03 0.00
N ASP A 382 -6.41 26.24 0.00
CA ASP A 382 -7.38 25.16 0.14
C ASP A 382 -7.37 24.25 -1.09
N ARG A 383 -7.29 24.83 -2.30
CA ARG A 383 -7.15 24.07 -3.54
C ARG A 383 -5.85 23.29 -3.59
N ALA A 384 -4.75 23.89 -3.15
CA ALA A 384 -3.44 23.25 -3.11
C ALA A 384 -3.35 22.14 -2.05
N SER A 385 -4.17 22.17 -1.02
CA SER A 385 -4.21 21.15 0.03
C SER A 385 -4.79 19.81 -0.42
N LEU A 386 -5.54 19.81 -1.55
CA LEU A 386 -6.14 18.59 -2.10
C LEU A 386 -5.07 17.79 -2.87
N VAL A 387 -4.73 16.62 -2.36
CA VAL A 387 -3.76 15.70 -2.96
C VAL A 387 -4.36 15.04 -4.21
N ILE A 388 -3.55 14.81 -5.25
CA ILE A 388 -3.95 14.08 -6.46
C ILE A 388 -2.88 13.05 -6.76
N ALA A 389 -3.27 11.78 -6.81
CA ALA A 389 -2.34 10.67 -7.01
C ALA A 389 -2.89 9.62 -7.98
N ASP A 390 -1.97 8.97 -8.71
CA ASP A 390 -2.29 7.90 -9.67
C ASP A 390 -1.69 6.55 -9.25
N THR A 391 -0.89 6.52 -8.21
CA THR A 391 -0.30 5.29 -7.68
C THR A 391 -0.30 5.29 -6.16
N ILE A 392 -0.37 4.09 -5.57
CA ILE A 392 -0.29 3.95 -4.10
C ILE A 392 1.00 4.53 -3.52
N HIS A 393 2.13 4.40 -4.23
CA HIS A 393 3.41 4.94 -3.78
C HIS A 393 3.40 6.47 -3.72
N GLN A 394 2.91 7.12 -4.77
CA GLN A 394 2.72 8.58 -4.80
C GLN A 394 1.74 9.01 -3.71
N LEU A 395 0.56 8.36 -3.64
CA LEU A 395 -0.46 8.67 -2.63
C LEU A 395 0.15 8.67 -1.23
N MET A 396 0.87 7.61 -0.86
CA MET A 396 1.45 7.51 0.49
C MET A 396 2.51 8.56 0.77
N ALA A 397 3.38 8.84 -0.20
CA ALA A 397 4.40 9.90 -0.06
C ALA A 397 3.74 11.27 0.14
N ASP A 398 2.71 11.57 -0.66
CA ASP A 398 2.01 12.86 -0.60
C ASP A 398 1.17 13.01 0.69
N LEU A 399 0.52 11.93 1.16
CA LEU A 399 -0.22 11.93 2.42
C LEU A 399 0.70 12.12 3.65
N GLU A 400 1.84 11.42 3.69
CA GLU A 400 2.81 11.52 4.79
C GLU A 400 3.51 12.90 4.82
N GLY A 401 3.82 13.46 3.65
CA GLY A 401 4.43 14.79 3.51
C GLY A 401 3.45 15.95 3.65
N TRP A 402 2.15 15.69 3.73
CA TRP A 402 1.13 16.72 3.72
C TRP A 402 1.13 17.58 4.97
N THR A 403 0.90 18.88 4.80
CA THR A 403 0.74 19.85 5.88
C THR A 403 -0.59 20.59 5.77
N PRO A 404 -1.32 20.78 6.90
CA PRO A 404 -2.61 21.44 6.86
C PRO A 404 -2.49 22.90 6.41
N PRO A 405 -3.38 23.37 5.53
CA PRO A 405 -3.46 24.79 5.22
C PRO A 405 -3.92 25.59 6.46
N PRO A 406 -3.63 26.89 6.53
CA PRO A 406 -4.14 27.73 7.60
C PRO A 406 -5.67 27.66 7.65
N PRO A 407 -6.29 27.48 8.83
CA PRO A 407 -7.75 27.47 8.96
C PRO A 407 -8.38 28.73 8.35
N LYS A 408 -9.54 28.56 7.71
CA LYS A 408 -10.25 29.66 7.04
C LYS A 408 -10.67 30.75 8.04
N TRP A 409 -10.96 30.34 9.24
CA TRP A 409 -11.37 31.21 10.35
C TRP A 409 -10.37 31.01 11.50
N ARG A 410 -9.48 31.99 11.71
CA ARG A 410 -8.75 32.09 12.97
C ARG A 410 -9.53 33.07 13.84
N SER A 411 -9.96 32.62 15.01
CA SER A 411 -10.42 33.47 16.10
C SER A 411 -9.26 34.32 16.64
#